data_058c6b3489d2d3a36d2dac453dfc395f
#
_entry.id   058c6b3489d2d3a36d2dac453dfc395f
#
_cell.length_a   1.000
_cell.length_b   1.000
_cell.length_c   1.000
_cell.angle_alpha   90.00
_cell.angle_beta   90.00
_cell.angle_gamma   90.00
#
_symmetry.space_group_name_H-M   'P 1'
#
loop_
_entity.id
_entity.type
_entity.pdbx_description
1 polymer ?
#
loop_
_entity_poly.entity_id
_entity_poly.type
_entity_poly.pdbx_seq_one_letter_code
_entity_poly.pdbx_strand_id
1 'polypeptide(L)'
;MKKFSGFSAALLVMFVAHMLWAQERAGQPRSQAHGGAAQPGMGHEQGVGGGHIPQHGPTPVRTAPAPPKQASPAQGEQRRTFQDAPGHPPAPHVHAENDRWIGHDTGKNDPHYHLDHPWEHGRFTGAIGPQHIWRLHGGNRERFDIGGFFFQAAPYDYDACADWLWDSDDIVIYLDPDHVGWYLAYNSRLGTYVHVMYLGS
;
A
#
# COMPACT_ATOMS: atom_id res chain seq x y z
N MET A 1 38.55 5.57 -55.70
CA MET A 1 39.25 6.85 -55.83
C MET A 1 38.95 7.74 -54.64
N LYS A 2 40.06 8.25 -54.00
CA LYS A 2 40.18 9.28 -52.97
C LYS A 2 39.57 8.92 -51.59
N LYS A 3 40.30 8.45 -50.50
CA LYS A 3 41.41 9.01 -49.73
C LYS A 3 41.13 10.39 -49.16
N PHE A 4 41.10 10.46 -47.82
CA PHE A 4 41.82 11.35 -46.88
C PHE A 4 41.18 11.14 -45.51
N SER A 5 41.80 10.64 -44.45
CA SER A 5 43.04 10.98 -43.74
C SER A 5 42.93 12.32 -42.95
N GLY A 6 43.21 12.21 -41.67
CA GLY A 6 43.52 13.30 -40.74
C GLY A 6 43.07 12.99 -39.34
N PHE A 7 43.88 12.35 -38.43
CA PHE A 7 44.87 12.95 -37.52
C PHE A 7 44.26 14.11 -36.70
N SER A 8 44.24 14.13 -35.42
CA SER A 8 45.26 14.30 -34.35
C SER A 8 44.48 14.78 -33.12
N ALA A 9 44.75 14.54 -31.98
CA ALA A 9 45.83 14.43 -31.05
C ALA A 9 45.27 14.78 -29.64
N ALA A 10 45.67 13.99 -28.76
CA ALA A 10 45.94 14.11 -27.33
C ALA A 10 45.94 15.55 -26.72
N LEU A 11 45.34 15.66 -25.53
CA LEU A 11 45.95 16.46 -24.48
C LEU A 11 45.60 15.89 -23.11
N LEU A 12 46.66 15.34 -22.53
CA LEU A 12 46.81 14.89 -21.16
C LEU A 12 47.09 16.13 -20.30
N VAL A 13 46.34 16.37 -19.26
CA VAL A 13 46.77 17.23 -18.17
C VAL A 13 46.49 16.56 -16.83
N MET A 14 47.57 16.10 -16.27
CA MET A 14 47.70 15.77 -14.84
C MET A 14 47.63 17.05 -14.00
N PHE A 15 46.90 17.00 -12.91
CA PHE A 15 47.26 17.77 -11.73
C PHE A 15 47.13 16.92 -10.49
N VAL A 16 48.32 16.61 -9.95
CA VAL A 16 48.57 16.07 -8.61
C VAL A 16 48.85 17.26 -7.69
N ALA A 17 48.19 17.34 -6.56
CA ALA A 17 48.68 17.95 -5.33
C ALA A 17 47.71 17.52 -4.20
N HIS A 18 48.08 16.65 -3.34
CA HIS A 18 48.77 16.75 -2.07
C HIS A 18 48.16 17.84 -1.16
N MET A 19 47.58 17.40 -0.08
CA MET A 19 47.96 17.83 1.27
C MET A 19 47.32 16.90 2.32
N LEU A 20 48.17 16.08 2.94
CA LEU A 20 47.98 15.49 4.27
C LEU A 20 47.96 16.62 5.31
N TRP A 21 47.02 16.52 6.26
CA TRP A 21 47.25 17.01 7.62
C TRP A 21 46.63 16.02 8.60
N ALA A 22 47.52 15.26 9.22
CA ALA A 22 47.25 14.55 10.46
C ALA A 22 47.42 15.52 11.60
N GLN A 23 46.49 15.52 12.57
CA GLN A 23 46.86 15.90 13.92
C GLN A 23 45.99 15.19 14.94
N GLU A 24 46.61 14.28 15.60
CA GLU A 24 46.28 13.68 16.89
C GLU A 24 46.19 14.75 17.97
N ARG A 25 45.21 14.69 18.85
CA ARG A 25 45.45 14.82 20.29
C ARG A 25 44.27 14.37 21.13
N ALA A 26 44.64 13.55 22.06
CA ALA A 26 43.90 13.02 23.17
C ALA A 26 43.24 14.07 24.10
N GLY A 27 42.16 13.64 24.76
CA GLY A 27 41.62 14.33 25.94
C GLY A 27 40.16 14.06 26.21
N GLN A 28 39.82 12.97 26.88
CA GLN A 28 38.56 12.94 27.65
C GLN A 28 38.66 13.84 28.86
N PRO A 29 37.56 14.48 29.29
CA PRO A 29 36.86 13.95 30.45
C PRO A 29 35.31 13.91 30.35
N ARG A 30 34.81 13.12 31.25
CA ARG A 30 33.41 12.79 31.57
C ARG A 30 32.50 13.98 31.91
N SER A 31 31.20 13.70 31.67
CA SER A 31 30.00 14.11 32.43
C SER A 31 29.43 15.50 32.14
N GLN A 32 28.24 15.50 31.53
CA GLN A 32 27.02 15.96 32.23
C GLN A 32 25.82 15.84 31.32
N ALA A 33 24.79 15.18 31.84
CA ALA A 33 23.45 15.14 31.26
C ALA A 33 22.89 16.59 31.19
N HIS A 34 22.55 17.02 29.98
CA HIS A 34 21.64 18.13 29.77
C HIS A 34 20.62 17.72 28.73
N GLY A 35 19.36 17.78 29.11
CA GLY A 35 18.23 17.55 28.28
C GLY A 35 18.32 18.35 26.97
N GLY A 36 18.55 17.66 25.86
CA GLY A 36 18.40 18.20 24.54
C GLY A 36 16.92 18.21 24.20
N ALA A 37 16.37 19.40 24.01
CA ALA A 37 15.06 19.58 23.41
C ALA A 37 15.00 18.80 22.11
N ALA A 38 14.01 17.92 22.00
CA ALA A 38 13.69 17.22 20.76
C ALA A 38 13.40 18.29 19.68
N GLN A 39 14.24 18.33 18.65
CA GLN A 39 13.87 19.00 17.43
C GLN A 39 12.62 18.32 16.88
N PRO A 40 11.60 19.08 16.44
CA PRO A 40 10.50 18.47 15.70
C PRO A 40 11.08 17.95 14.39
N GLY A 41 11.33 16.64 14.33
CA GLY A 41 11.60 15.94 13.11
C GLY A 41 10.41 16.18 12.17
N MET A 42 10.70 16.55 10.94
CA MET A 42 9.71 16.56 9.86
C MET A 42 9.03 15.19 9.87
N GLY A 43 7.79 15.17 10.35
CA GLY A 43 6.99 13.97 10.35
C GLY A 43 6.80 13.52 8.91
N HIS A 44 7.43 12.44 8.54
CA HIS A 44 6.83 11.59 7.53
C HIS A 44 5.44 11.28 8.07
N GLU A 45 4.41 11.64 7.36
CA GLU A 45 3.05 11.19 7.65
C GLU A 45 3.11 9.67 7.69
N GLN A 46 3.26 9.14 8.90
CA GLN A 46 3.09 7.72 9.14
C GLN A 46 1.61 7.48 8.90
N GLY A 47 1.29 6.88 7.76
CA GLY A 47 -0.05 6.38 7.51
C GLY A 47 -0.49 5.55 8.72
N VAL A 48 -1.78 5.48 8.98
CA VAL A 48 -2.39 4.74 10.10
C VAL A 48 -1.85 3.31 10.20
N GLY A 49 -1.35 2.76 9.08
CA GLY A 49 -0.75 1.43 9.00
C GLY A 49 0.61 1.30 9.68
N GLY A 50 1.46 2.33 9.66
CA GLY A 50 2.79 2.29 10.29
C GLY A 50 3.63 1.02 10.02
N GLY A 51 3.33 0.27 8.95
CA GLY A 51 3.92 -1.05 8.68
C GLY A 51 3.24 -2.21 9.42
N HIS A 52 2.17 -1.96 10.16
CA HIS A 52 1.39 -3.03 10.81
C HIS A 52 0.75 -3.95 9.78
N ILE A 53 0.76 -5.26 10.05
CA ILE A 53 0.11 -6.28 9.23
C ILE A 53 -0.91 -7.01 10.09
N PRO A 54 -2.22 -6.93 9.77
CA PRO A 54 -3.27 -7.62 10.51
C PRO A 54 -3.04 -9.13 10.52
N GLN A 55 -3.17 -9.77 11.66
CA GLN A 55 -2.96 -11.22 11.80
C GLN A 55 -4.07 -12.04 11.15
N HIS A 56 -5.23 -11.42 10.95
CA HIS A 56 -6.40 -12.07 10.35
C HIS A 56 -7.07 -11.13 9.34
N GLY A 57 -7.66 -11.69 8.30
CA GLY A 57 -8.60 -10.98 7.44
C GLY A 57 -9.88 -10.62 8.19
N PRO A 58 -10.79 -9.86 7.57
CA PRO A 58 -12.06 -9.49 8.19
C PRO A 58 -12.90 -10.74 8.49
N THR A 59 -13.69 -10.66 9.54
CA THR A 59 -14.68 -11.71 9.84
C THR A 59 -15.91 -11.53 8.94
N PRO A 60 -16.56 -12.63 8.50
CA PRO A 60 -17.79 -12.53 7.73
C PRO A 60 -18.84 -11.65 8.42
N VAL A 61 -19.47 -10.80 7.65
CA VAL A 61 -20.58 -9.99 8.13
C VAL A 61 -21.75 -10.91 8.45
N ARG A 62 -22.10 -11.01 9.72
CA ARG A 62 -23.30 -11.74 10.15
C ARG A 62 -24.51 -10.93 9.68
N THR A 63 -25.24 -11.48 8.72
CA THR A 63 -26.51 -10.89 8.28
C THR A 63 -27.47 -10.90 9.48
N ALA A 64 -27.61 -9.76 10.16
CA ALA A 64 -28.76 -9.57 11.04
C ALA A 64 -30.02 -9.71 10.20
N PRO A 65 -31.13 -10.28 10.72
CA PRO A 65 -32.40 -10.29 10.02
C PRO A 65 -32.69 -8.86 9.55
N ALA A 66 -32.86 -8.65 8.24
CA ALA A 66 -33.10 -7.33 7.68
C ALA A 66 -34.32 -6.71 8.38
N PRO A 67 -34.23 -5.51 8.96
CA PRO A 67 -35.40 -4.79 9.38
C PRO A 67 -36.33 -4.60 8.16
N PRO A 68 -37.65 -4.58 8.33
CA PRO A 68 -38.59 -4.46 7.22
C PRO A 68 -38.19 -3.26 6.39
N LYS A 69 -38.05 -3.47 5.07
CA LYS A 69 -37.70 -2.44 4.09
C LYS A 69 -38.68 -1.26 4.19
N GLN A 70 -38.25 -0.20 4.85
CA GLN A 70 -38.74 1.11 4.50
C GLN A 70 -38.00 1.53 3.24
N ALA A 71 -38.74 1.64 2.13
CA ALA A 71 -38.19 2.18 0.90
C ALA A 71 -37.74 3.63 1.17
N SER A 72 -36.47 3.82 1.36
CA SER A 72 -35.88 5.14 1.33
C SER A 72 -35.83 5.62 -0.12
N PRO A 73 -36.22 6.90 -0.38
CA PRO A 73 -36.10 7.48 -1.72
C PRO A 73 -34.67 7.34 -2.21
N ALA A 74 -34.52 7.13 -3.53
CA ALA A 74 -33.22 7.10 -4.22
C ALA A 74 -32.36 8.30 -3.79
N GLN A 75 -31.53 8.10 -2.79
CA GLN A 75 -30.46 9.02 -2.43
C GLN A 75 -29.33 8.71 -3.39
N GLY A 76 -28.94 9.72 -4.16
CA GLY A 76 -27.77 9.65 -5.00
C GLY A 76 -26.61 9.04 -4.21
N GLU A 77 -25.79 8.22 -4.86
CA GLU A 77 -24.67 7.47 -4.29
C GLU A 77 -23.87 8.36 -3.34
N GLN A 78 -24.24 8.34 -2.07
CA GLN A 78 -23.44 8.99 -1.04
C GLN A 78 -22.19 8.14 -0.89
N ARG A 79 -21.08 8.67 -1.38
CA ARG A 79 -19.75 8.11 -1.19
C ARG A 79 -19.58 7.81 0.30
N ARG A 80 -19.36 6.54 0.66
CA ARG A 80 -19.17 6.15 2.06
C ARG A 80 -17.94 6.85 2.61
N THR A 81 -18.08 7.51 3.75
CA THR A 81 -16.93 8.04 4.48
C THR A 81 -16.53 7.01 5.52
N PHE A 82 -15.30 6.54 5.43
CA PHE A 82 -14.76 5.54 6.36
C PHE A 82 -14.01 6.18 7.53
N GLN A 83 -14.04 7.50 7.65
CA GLN A 83 -13.37 8.22 8.73
C GLN A 83 -14.13 8.00 10.03
N ASP A 84 -13.66 7.08 10.86
CA ASP A 84 -14.26 6.70 12.14
C ASP A 84 -13.64 7.44 13.34
N ALA A 85 -12.43 8.01 13.17
CA ALA A 85 -11.75 8.81 14.16
C ALA A 85 -10.91 9.93 13.53
N PRO A 86 -10.60 11.02 14.26
CA PRO A 86 -9.69 12.05 13.78
C PRO A 86 -8.31 11.48 13.41
N GLY A 87 -7.82 11.81 12.23
CA GLY A 87 -6.51 11.32 11.73
C GLY A 87 -6.57 9.97 11.02
N HIS A 88 -7.72 9.28 11.02
CA HIS A 88 -7.89 8.06 10.24
C HIS A 88 -8.19 8.38 8.77
N PRO A 89 -7.78 7.52 7.83
CA PRO A 89 -8.02 7.75 6.42
C PRO A 89 -9.53 7.67 6.09
N PRO A 90 -10.00 8.45 5.10
CA PRO A 90 -11.38 8.34 4.61
C PRO A 90 -11.58 7.15 3.65
N ALA A 91 -10.82 6.07 3.85
CA ALA A 91 -10.79 4.85 3.05
C ALA A 91 -10.98 3.62 3.94
N PRO A 92 -11.36 2.46 3.39
CA PRO A 92 -11.35 1.21 4.14
C PRO A 92 -9.96 0.97 4.74
N HIS A 93 -9.89 0.73 6.05
CA HIS A 93 -8.63 0.62 6.77
C HIS A 93 -8.69 -0.36 7.93
N VAL A 94 -7.52 -0.68 8.50
CA VAL A 94 -7.41 -1.57 9.66
C VAL A 94 -6.76 -0.83 10.82
N HIS A 95 -7.36 -0.96 11.99
CA HIS A 95 -6.77 -0.43 13.22
C HIS A 95 -5.63 -1.33 13.68
N ALA A 96 -4.43 -0.78 13.77
CA ALA A 96 -3.23 -1.53 14.17
C ALA A 96 -3.30 -2.07 15.61
N GLU A 97 -4.09 -1.45 16.49
CA GLU A 97 -4.16 -1.84 17.90
C GLU A 97 -4.90 -3.17 18.14
N ASN A 98 -5.87 -3.50 17.26
CA ASN A 98 -6.79 -4.62 17.50
C ASN A 98 -7.21 -5.39 16.25
N ASP A 99 -6.55 -5.15 15.12
CA ASP A 99 -6.86 -5.75 13.81
C ASP A 99 -8.33 -5.56 13.37
N ARG A 100 -8.96 -4.46 13.80
CA ARG A 100 -10.34 -4.16 13.42
C ARG A 100 -10.39 -3.61 12.00
N TRP A 101 -11.09 -4.29 11.12
CA TRP A 101 -11.36 -3.90 9.75
C TRP A 101 -12.54 -2.93 9.69
N ILE A 102 -12.29 -1.71 9.22
CA ILE A 102 -13.29 -0.66 9.05
C ILE A 102 -13.68 -0.61 7.57
N GLY A 103 -14.96 -0.65 7.30
CA GLY A 103 -15.50 -0.57 5.93
C GLY A 103 -15.87 -1.91 5.31
N HIS A 104 -15.60 -3.04 5.97
CA HIS A 104 -16.03 -4.37 5.56
C HIS A 104 -17.29 -4.76 6.36
N ASP A 105 -18.42 -4.11 6.06
CA ASP A 105 -19.65 -4.22 6.85
C ASP A 105 -20.94 -4.37 6.03
N THR A 106 -20.84 -4.50 4.70
CA THR A 106 -21.99 -4.58 3.81
C THR A 106 -22.45 -6.00 3.51
N GLY A 107 -21.55 -6.99 3.65
CA GLY A 107 -21.84 -8.42 3.50
C GLY A 107 -22.16 -8.84 2.07
N LYS A 108 -22.58 -10.09 1.92
CA LYS A 108 -22.69 -10.83 0.65
C LYS A 108 -23.61 -10.20 -0.42
N ASN A 109 -24.48 -9.31 -0.03
CA ASN A 109 -25.47 -8.74 -0.92
C ASN A 109 -25.11 -7.31 -1.35
N ASP A 110 -23.88 -6.87 -1.12
CA ASP A 110 -23.42 -5.56 -1.60
C ASP A 110 -23.35 -5.57 -3.15
N PRO A 111 -24.15 -4.74 -3.81
CA PRO A 111 -24.17 -4.71 -5.28
C PRO A 111 -22.85 -4.19 -5.89
N HIS A 112 -22.03 -3.44 -5.13
CA HIS A 112 -20.77 -2.89 -5.61
C HIS A 112 -19.71 -3.95 -5.85
N TYR A 113 -19.84 -5.12 -5.17
CA TYR A 113 -18.91 -6.23 -5.27
C TYR A 113 -19.56 -7.48 -5.88
N HIS A 114 -20.75 -7.34 -6.46
CA HIS A 114 -21.37 -8.44 -7.19
C HIS A 114 -20.62 -8.69 -8.50
N LEU A 115 -20.25 -9.94 -8.76
CA LEU A 115 -19.67 -10.39 -10.02
C LEU A 115 -20.57 -11.41 -10.68
N ASP A 116 -20.90 -11.20 -11.97
CA ASP A 116 -21.67 -12.17 -12.77
C ASP A 116 -20.87 -13.46 -13.00
N HIS A 117 -19.55 -13.34 -13.12
CA HIS A 117 -18.63 -14.44 -13.37
C HIS A 117 -17.48 -14.44 -12.37
N PRO A 118 -17.73 -14.79 -11.08
CA PRO A 118 -16.67 -14.89 -10.10
C PRO A 118 -15.66 -15.97 -10.53
N TRP A 119 -14.37 -15.68 -10.37
CA TRP A 119 -13.27 -16.57 -10.74
C TRP A 119 -13.08 -16.78 -12.25
N GLU A 120 -13.49 -15.85 -13.10
CA GLU A 120 -13.34 -15.92 -14.55
C GLU A 120 -11.88 -16.19 -14.97
N HIS A 121 -10.92 -15.63 -14.24
CA HIS A 121 -9.48 -15.84 -14.49
C HIS A 121 -8.86 -16.89 -13.55
N GLY A 122 -9.69 -17.71 -12.92
CA GLY A 122 -9.25 -18.69 -11.92
C GLY A 122 -9.10 -18.09 -10.51
N ARG A 123 -8.50 -18.88 -9.64
CA ARG A 123 -8.22 -18.47 -8.26
C ARG A 123 -6.75 -18.12 -8.10
N PHE A 124 -6.46 -17.12 -7.31
CA PHE A 124 -5.09 -16.79 -6.93
C PHE A 124 -4.46 -17.99 -6.20
N THR A 125 -3.31 -18.43 -6.67
CA THR A 125 -2.56 -19.57 -6.14
C THR A 125 -1.34 -19.16 -5.31
N GLY A 126 -1.09 -17.87 -5.21
CA GLY A 126 -0.01 -17.33 -4.37
C GLY A 126 -0.37 -17.37 -2.88
N ALA A 127 0.58 -16.96 -2.07
CA ALA A 127 0.43 -16.96 -0.62
C ALA A 127 -0.57 -15.87 -0.17
N ILE A 128 -1.44 -16.22 0.77
CA ILE A 128 -2.47 -15.36 1.35
C ILE A 128 -2.24 -15.23 2.85
N GLY A 129 -2.53 -14.06 3.40
CA GLY A 129 -2.45 -13.76 4.83
C GLY A 129 -1.12 -13.18 5.28
N PRO A 130 -0.97 -12.90 6.59
CA PRO A 130 0.08 -12.04 7.15
C PRO A 130 1.49 -12.61 7.03
N GLN A 131 1.62 -13.89 6.72
CA GLN A 131 2.92 -14.55 6.61
C GLN A 131 3.63 -14.27 5.29
N HIS A 132 2.98 -13.57 4.36
CA HIS A 132 3.57 -13.26 3.06
C HIS A 132 3.27 -11.82 2.64
N ILE A 133 4.33 -11.07 2.46
CA ILE A 133 4.27 -9.69 1.98
C ILE A 133 4.63 -9.70 0.50
N TRP A 134 3.77 -9.13 -0.32
CA TRP A 134 3.99 -8.92 -1.74
C TRP A 134 4.44 -7.49 -1.98
N ARG A 135 5.39 -7.31 -2.88
CA ARG A 135 5.75 -5.97 -3.34
C ARG A 135 5.04 -5.68 -4.66
N LEU A 136 4.53 -4.45 -4.79
CA LEU A 136 4.02 -3.97 -6.07
C LEU A 136 5.19 -3.76 -7.05
N HIS A 137 5.06 -4.27 -8.27
CA HIS A 137 6.07 -4.21 -9.32
C HIS A 137 5.65 -3.35 -10.51
N GLY A 138 4.71 -2.45 -10.32
CA GLY A 138 4.20 -1.56 -11.36
C GLY A 138 2.73 -1.77 -11.68
N GLY A 139 2.24 -0.96 -12.60
CA GLY A 139 0.86 -0.94 -13.02
C GLY A 139 0.08 0.22 -12.43
N ASN A 140 -1.20 0.00 -12.23
CA ASN A 140 -2.14 0.96 -11.66
C ASN A 140 -3.37 0.22 -11.09
N ARG A 141 -4.35 0.96 -10.60
CA ARG A 141 -5.60 0.38 -10.03
C ARG A 141 -6.36 -0.54 -10.98
N GLU A 142 -6.23 -0.37 -12.30
CA GLU A 142 -6.93 -1.19 -13.30
C GLU A 142 -6.18 -2.49 -13.59
N ARG A 143 -4.86 -2.48 -13.43
CA ARG A 143 -4.02 -3.67 -13.55
C ARG A 143 -2.67 -3.45 -12.89
N PHE A 144 -2.33 -4.25 -11.89
CA PHE A 144 -1.04 -4.21 -11.20
C PHE A 144 -0.45 -5.60 -11.02
N ASP A 145 0.86 -5.64 -10.82
CA ASP A 145 1.68 -6.87 -10.71
C ASP A 145 2.18 -7.06 -9.27
N ILE A 146 2.04 -8.29 -8.77
CA ILE A 146 2.68 -8.78 -7.55
C ILE A 146 3.36 -10.12 -7.86
N GLY A 147 4.65 -10.07 -8.20
CA GLY A 147 5.45 -11.29 -8.42
C GLY A 147 4.98 -12.14 -9.61
N GLY A 148 4.48 -11.51 -10.67
CA GLY A 148 3.96 -12.18 -11.86
C GLY A 148 2.48 -12.55 -11.80
N PHE A 149 1.79 -12.19 -10.72
CA PHE A 149 0.33 -12.30 -10.60
C PHE A 149 -0.32 -10.95 -10.84
N PHE A 150 -1.32 -10.90 -11.66
CA PHE A 150 -2.01 -9.67 -12.01
C PHE A 150 -3.33 -9.54 -11.28
N PHE A 151 -3.60 -8.31 -10.84
CA PHE A 151 -4.84 -7.95 -10.14
C PHE A 151 -5.40 -6.64 -10.65
N GLN A 152 -6.69 -6.43 -10.38
CA GLN A 152 -7.41 -5.18 -10.58
C GLN A 152 -8.14 -4.82 -9.31
N ALA A 153 -8.07 -3.54 -8.90
CA ALA A 153 -8.90 -3.04 -7.81
C ALA A 153 -10.37 -2.93 -8.25
N ALA A 154 -11.28 -3.11 -7.32
CA ALA A 154 -12.69 -2.87 -7.59
C ALA A 154 -12.92 -1.40 -7.99
N PRO A 155 -13.69 -1.10 -9.05
CA PRO A 155 -13.94 0.28 -9.46
C PRO A 155 -14.50 1.16 -8.35
N TYR A 156 -15.28 0.59 -7.43
CA TYR A 156 -15.84 1.29 -6.28
C TYR A 156 -14.76 1.74 -5.28
N ASP A 157 -13.63 1.03 -5.22
CA ASP A 157 -12.51 1.30 -4.31
C ASP A 157 -11.39 2.17 -4.92
N TYR A 158 -11.55 2.66 -6.14
CA TYR A 158 -10.49 3.39 -6.85
C TYR A 158 -9.94 4.61 -6.09
N ASP A 159 -10.78 5.28 -5.32
CA ASP A 159 -10.32 6.41 -4.52
C ASP A 159 -9.54 5.97 -3.28
N ALA A 160 -9.82 4.77 -2.77
CA ALA A 160 -9.14 4.24 -1.59
C ALA A 160 -7.69 3.79 -1.89
N CYS A 161 -7.33 3.63 -3.16
CA CYS A 161 -5.96 3.32 -3.60
C CYS A 161 -5.29 4.48 -4.37
N ALA A 162 -5.81 5.71 -4.25
CA ALA A 162 -5.24 6.87 -4.95
C ALA A 162 -3.79 7.15 -4.54
N ASP A 163 -3.46 6.93 -3.26
CA ASP A 163 -2.13 7.20 -2.69
C ASP A 163 -1.20 5.98 -2.69
N TRP A 164 -1.56 4.92 -3.42
CA TRP A 164 -0.72 3.73 -3.54
C TRP A 164 0.48 4.01 -4.45
N LEU A 165 1.64 3.58 -3.99
CA LEU A 165 2.88 3.58 -4.79
C LEU A 165 2.98 2.24 -5.53
N TRP A 166 2.46 2.23 -6.77
CA TRP A 166 2.26 1.02 -7.57
C TRP A 166 3.55 0.26 -7.94
N ASP A 167 4.71 0.83 -7.72
CA ASP A 167 6.03 0.26 -8.01
C ASP A 167 6.84 -0.10 -6.76
N SER A 168 6.29 0.18 -5.57
CA SER A 168 7.10 0.10 -4.34
C SER A 168 6.34 -0.22 -3.06
N ASP A 169 5.01 -0.10 -3.00
CA ASP A 169 4.28 -0.47 -1.79
C ASP A 169 4.31 -1.97 -1.52
N ASP A 170 4.34 -2.28 -0.24
CA ASP A 170 4.20 -3.64 0.26
C ASP A 170 2.73 -3.90 0.61
N ILE A 171 2.19 -4.98 0.07
CA ILE A 171 0.80 -5.37 0.27
C ILE A 171 0.69 -6.81 0.80
N VAL A 172 -0.41 -7.10 1.46
CA VAL A 172 -0.79 -8.45 1.88
C VAL A 172 -2.16 -8.78 1.30
N ILE A 173 -2.28 -9.96 0.70
CA ILE A 173 -3.54 -10.42 0.14
C ILE A 173 -4.28 -11.24 1.19
N TYR A 174 -5.53 -10.89 1.45
CA TYR A 174 -6.45 -11.63 2.31
C TYR A 174 -7.62 -12.17 1.50
N LEU A 175 -8.25 -13.24 2.01
CA LEU A 175 -9.53 -13.68 1.48
C LEU A 175 -10.62 -12.67 1.85
N ASP A 176 -11.48 -12.37 0.91
CA ASP A 176 -12.74 -11.73 1.22
C ASP A 176 -13.75 -12.80 1.62
N PRO A 177 -14.27 -12.78 2.86
CA PRO A 177 -15.21 -13.81 3.31
C PRO A 177 -16.64 -13.61 2.80
N ASP A 178 -16.96 -12.42 2.30
CA ASP A 178 -18.32 -12.04 1.92
C ASP A 178 -18.53 -11.91 0.41
N HIS A 179 -17.55 -11.44 -0.34
CA HIS A 179 -17.73 -11.14 -1.77
C HIS A 179 -17.01 -12.17 -2.64
N VAL A 180 -17.79 -13.08 -3.22
CA VAL A 180 -17.28 -14.18 -4.04
C VAL A 180 -16.57 -13.67 -5.28
N GLY A 181 -15.33 -14.09 -5.49
CA GLY A 181 -14.49 -13.67 -6.63
C GLY A 181 -13.50 -12.57 -6.26
N TRP A 182 -13.63 -11.97 -5.09
CA TRP A 182 -12.76 -10.93 -4.60
C TRP A 182 -11.75 -11.42 -3.56
N TYR A 183 -10.67 -10.70 -3.48
CA TYR A 183 -9.67 -10.71 -2.40
C TYR A 183 -9.58 -9.31 -1.82
N LEU A 184 -8.90 -9.15 -0.69
CA LEU A 184 -8.58 -7.86 -0.12
C LEU A 184 -7.06 -7.66 -0.22
N ALA A 185 -6.64 -6.59 -0.88
CA ALA A 185 -5.25 -6.16 -0.90
C ALA A 185 -5.06 -5.08 0.16
N TYR A 186 -4.30 -5.40 1.19
CA TYR A 186 -3.99 -4.50 2.30
C TYR A 186 -2.63 -3.85 2.08
N ASN A 187 -2.58 -2.52 2.08
CA ASN A 187 -1.36 -1.74 1.96
C ASN A 187 -0.78 -1.46 3.36
N SER A 188 0.37 -2.06 3.67
CA SER A 188 0.96 -1.98 5.02
C SER A 188 1.47 -0.57 5.36
N ARG A 189 1.90 0.21 4.39
CA ARG A 189 2.34 1.60 4.58
C ARG A 189 1.17 2.50 5.00
N LEU A 190 0.05 2.38 4.32
CA LEU A 190 -1.13 3.25 4.53
C LEU A 190 -2.09 2.72 5.60
N GLY A 191 -2.07 1.41 5.88
CA GLY A 191 -3.06 0.76 6.72
C GLY A 191 -4.44 0.65 6.08
N THR A 192 -4.56 0.91 4.78
CA THR A 192 -5.79 0.85 3.99
C THR A 192 -5.87 -0.44 3.19
N TYR A 193 -7.06 -0.79 2.74
CA TYR A 193 -7.27 -1.94 1.87
C TYR A 193 -8.32 -1.67 0.80
N VAL A 194 -8.26 -2.46 -0.27
CA VAL A 194 -9.23 -2.43 -1.37
C VAL A 194 -9.60 -3.86 -1.79
N HIS A 195 -10.79 -4.02 -2.35
CA HIS A 195 -11.15 -5.27 -3.01
C HIS A 195 -10.41 -5.38 -4.33
N VAL A 196 -9.86 -6.57 -4.58
CA VAL A 196 -9.11 -6.85 -5.80
C VAL A 196 -9.55 -8.16 -6.43
N MET A 197 -9.64 -8.17 -7.74
CA MET A 197 -9.93 -9.35 -8.55
C MET A 197 -8.64 -9.87 -9.17
N TYR A 198 -8.43 -11.18 -9.13
CA TYR A 198 -7.32 -11.83 -9.78
C TYR A 198 -7.56 -11.92 -11.30
N LEU A 199 -6.54 -11.56 -12.08
CA LEU A 199 -6.59 -11.51 -13.55
C LEU A 199 -5.72 -12.59 -14.23
N GLY A 200 -5.08 -13.46 -13.44
CA GLY A 200 -4.17 -14.49 -13.96
C GLY A 200 -2.69 -14.16 -13.68
N SER A 201 -1.81 -15.00 -14.26
CA SER A 201 -0.35 -14.90 -14.16
C SER A 201 0.29 -15.02 -15.53
#